data_79f2da3e292498a14481fd1593275529
#
_entry.id   79f2da3e292498a14481fd1593275529
#
_cell.length_a   1.000
_cell.length_b   1.000
_cell.length_c   1.000
_cell.angle_alpha   90.00
_cell.angle_beta   90.00
_cell.angle_gamma   90.00
#
_symmetry.space_group_name_H-M   'P 1'
#
loop_
_entity.id
_entity.type
_entity.pdbx_description
1 polymer ?
#
loop_
_entity_poly.entity_id
_entity_poly.type
_entity_poly.pdbx_seq_one_letter_code
_entity_poly.pdbx_strand_id
1 'polypeptide(L)' 'MTPAEIKEARHKLGLSVPQLAALLETDPQTIRRMEQSEAANTFRKPAPRMARLLRAYLDGYRPADWPQ' A
#
# COMPACT_ATOMS: atom_id res chain seq x y z
N MET A 1 -7.33 7.31 -0.65
CA MET A 1 -6.87 6.64 -1.87
C MET A 1 -7.86 5.57 -2.30
N THR A 2 -8.11 5.48 -3.58
CA THR A 2 -8.92 4.39 -4.14
C THR A 2 -8.07 3.12 -4.25
N PRO A 3 -8.70 1.94 -4.38
CA PRO A 3 -7.93 0.70 -4.59
C PRO A 3 -7.00 0.78 -5.80
N ALA A 4 -7.45 1.37 -6.89
CA ALA A 4 -6.62 1.52 -8.08
C ALA A 4 -5.41 2.42 -7.81
N GLU A 5 -5.59 3.48 -7.04
CA GLU A 5 -4.50 4.38 -6.69
C GLU A 5 -3.45 3.69 -5.82
N ILE A 6 -3.89 2.84 -4.89
CA ILE A 6 -2.97 2.09 -4.03
C ILE A 6 -2.12 1.14 -4.86
N LYS A 7 -2.74 0.40 -5.76
CA LYS A 7 -2.04 -0.53 -6.64
C LYS A 7 -1.06 0.19 -7.55
N GLU A 8 -1.49 1.30 -8.13
CA GLU A 8 -0.63 2.10 -9.00
C GLU A 8 0.57 2.66 -8.23
N ALA A 9 0.34 3.18 -7.02
CA ALA A 9 1.41 3.69 -6.17
C ALA A 9 2.43 2.60 -5.86
N ARG A 10 1.96 1.40 -5.51
CA ARG A 10 2.84 0.28 -5.23
C ARG A 10 3.70 -0.06 -6.45
N HIS A 11 3.09 -0.08 -7.64
CA HIS A 11 3.82 -0.37 -8.89
C HIS A 11 4.85 0.71 -9.18
N LYS A 12 4.50 1.98 -9.00
CA LYS A 12 5.43 3.10 -9.22
C LYS A 12 6.64 3.01 -8.29
N LEU A 13 6.43 2.52 -7.07
CA LEU A 13 7.50 2.37 -6.09
C LEU A 13 8.32 1.10 -6.29
N GLY A 14 7.91 0.23 -7.22
CA GLY A 14 8.61 -1.01 -7.50
C GLY A 14 8.49 -2.04 -6.37
N LEU A 15 7.42 -1.97 -5.59
CA LEU A 15 7.24 -2.85 -4.44
C LEU A 15 6.32 -4.01 -4.75
N SER A 16 6.66 -5.18 -4.20
CA SER A 16 5.73 -6.32 -4.17
C SER A 16 4.71 -6.12 -3.05
N VAL A 17 3.64 -6.94 -3.06
CA VAL A 17 2.65 -6.90 -1.99
C VAL A 17 3.29 -7.18 -0.63
N PRO A 18 4.12 -8.24 -0.46
CA PRO A 18 4.77 -8.47 0.83
C PRO A 18 5.70 -7.33 1.26
N GLN A 19 6.40 -6.70 0.32
CA GLN A 19 7.28 -5.58 0.64
C GLN A 19 6.51 -4.38 1.15
N LEU A 20 5.40 -4.04 0.49
CA LEU A 20 4.57 -2.93 0.95
C LEU A 20 3.94 -3.26 2.31
N ALA A 21 3.50 -4.50 2.51
CA ALA A 21 2.93 -4.91 3.77
C ALA A 21 3.91 -4.72 4.92
N ALA A 22 5.18 -5.09 4.71
CA ALA A 22 6.22 -4.91 5.73
C ALA A 22 6.43 -3.43 6.05
N LEU A 23 6.47 -2.58 5.04
CA LEU A 23 6.66 -1.14 5.24
C LEU A 23 5.50 -0.49 5.99
N LEU A 24 4.28 -0.94 5.73
CA LEU A 24 3.09 -0.41 6.38
C LEU A 24 2.76 -1.14 7.69
N GLU A 25 3.61 -2.09 8.09
CA GLU A 25 3.44 -2.88 9.31
C GLU A 25 2.11 -3.63 9.35
N THR A 26 1.77 -4.24 8.23
CA THR A 26 0.56 -5.04 8.07
C THR A 26 0.90 -6.34 7.35
N ASP A 27 -0.09 -7.14 7.00
CA ASP A 27 0.13 -8.41 6.31
C ASP A 27 -0.20 -8.29 4.82
N PRO A 28 0.35 -9.18 3.97
CA PRO A 28 0.09 -9.15 2.53
C PRO A 28 -1.38 -9.28 2.17
N GLN A 29 -2.15 -10.05 2.94
CA GLN A 29 -3.57 -10.23 2.67
C GLN A 29 -4.33 -8.91 2.81
N THR A 30 -3.99 -8.11 3.82
CA THR A 30 -4.59 -6.80 4.01
C THR A 30 -4.31 -5.89 2.82
N ILE A 31 -3.07 -5.91 2.30
CA ILE A 31 -2.73 -5.12 1.12
C ILE A 31 -3.58 -5.57 -0.08
N ARG A 32 -3.70 -6.87 -0.31
CA ARG A 32 -4.51 -7.38 -1.41
C ARG A 32 -5.96 -6.95 -1.30
N ARG A 33 -6.51 -6.95 -0.06
CA ARG A 33 -7.89 -6.51 0.17
C ARG A 33 -8.06 -5.02 -0.08
N MET A 34 -7.05 -4.21 0.24
CA MET A 34 -7.10 -2.77 -0.04
C MET A 34 -7.04 -2.46 -1.54
N GLU A 35 -6.44 -3.36 -2.33
CA GLU A 35 -6.33 -3.19 -3.78
C GLU A 35 -7.52 -3.77 -4.55
N GLN A 36 -8.46 -4.41 -3.85
CA GLN A 36 -9.66 -4.95 -4.48
C GLN A 36 -10.66 -3.84 -4.79
N SER A 37 -11.60 -4.16 -5.71
CA SER A 37 -12.74 -3.27 -5.95
C SER A 37 -13.50 -3.01 -4.65
N GLU A 38 -13.97 -1.79 -4.45
CA GLU A 38 -14.74 -1.42 -3.27
C GLU A 38 -16.03 -2.23 -3.14
N ALA A 39 -16.51 -2.82 -4.23
CA ALA A 39 -17.69 -3.69 -4.23
C ALA A 39 -17.38 -5.11 -3.74
N ALA A 40 -16.11 -5.50 -3.61
CA ALA A 40 -15.74 -6.84 -3.17
C ALA A 40 -16.07 -7.03 -1.69
N ASN A 41 -16.57 -8.23 -1.33
CA ASN A 41 -16.91 -8.55 0.06
C ASN A 41 -15.73 -8.47 1.01
N THR A 42 -14.53 -8.71 0.50
CA THR A 42 -13.31 -8.72 1.29
C THR A 42 -12.54 -7.40 1.20
N PHE A 43 -13.10 -6.38 0.55
CA PHE A 43 -12.47 -5.08 0.45
C PHE A 43 -12.18 -4.51 1.84
N ARG A 44 -10.99 -3.93 1.99
CA ARG A 44 -10.59 -3.28 3.23
C ARG A 44 -10.11 -1.86 2.90
N LYS A 45 -10.75 -0.86 3.50
CA LYS A 45 -10.34 0.52 3.34
C LYS A 45 -9.02 0.75 4.08
N PRO A 46 -8.03 1.40 3.47
CA PRO A 46 -6.77 1.66 4.15
C PRO A 46 -6.96 2.63 5.31
N ALA A 47 -6.23 2.40 6.41
CA ALA A 47 -6.20 3.34 7.51
C ALA A 47 -5.59 4.66 7.03
N PRO A 48 -6.04 5.82 7.57
CA PRO A 48 -5.51 7.11 7.14
C PRO A 48 -3.98 7.21 7.19
N ARG A 49 -3.36 6.60 8.20
CA ARG A 49 -1.89 6.61 8.33
C ARG A 49 -1.20 5.86 7.18
N MET A 50 -1.83 4.79 6.66
CA MET A 50 -1.29 4.03 5.54
C MET A 50 -1.30 4.86 4.26
N ALA A 51 -2.41 5.54 4.00
CA ALA A 51 -2.51 6.42 2.84
C ALA A 51 -1.51 7.57 2.94
N ARG A 52 -1.33 8.12 4.13
CA ARG A 52 -0.37 9.18 4.37
C ARG A 52 1.06 8.72 4.10
N LEU A 53 1.42 7.52 4.57
CA LEU A 53 2.74 6.94 4.31
C LEU A 53 2.97 6.68 2.83
N LEU A 54 1.97 6.13 2.14
CA LEU A 54 2.08 5.90 0.69
C LEU A 54 2.33 7.19 -0.06
N ARG A 55 1.63 8.27 0.29
CA ARG A 55 1.85 9.57 -0.33
C ARG A 55 3.26 10.08 -0.06
N ALA A 56 3.75 9.88 1.16
CA ALA A 56 5.11 10.27 1.51
C ALA A 56 6.13 9.51 0.67
N TYR A 57 5.93 8.20 0.49
CA TYR A 57 6.82 7.40 -0.36
C TYR A 57 6.82 7.90 -1.80
N LEU A 58 5.64 8.24 -2.33
CA LEU A 58 5.54 8.78 -3.68
C LEU A 58 6.27 10.12 -3.81
N ASP A 59 6.34 10.89 -2.73
CA ASP A 59 7.06 12.16 -2.68
C ASP A 59 8.56 11.98 -2.47
N GLY A 60 9.03 10.74 -2.31
CA GLY A 60 10.46 10.46 -2.22
C GLY A 60 10.97 10.04 -0.85
N TYR A 61 10.10 10.01 0.17
CA TYR A 61 10.52 9.55 1.49
C TYR A 61 10.92 8.06 1.45
N ARG A 62 12.07 7.75 2.06
CA ARG A 62 12.60 6.38 2.10
C ARG A 62 13.05 6.05 3.52
N PRO A 63 12.31 5.19 4.26
CA PRO A 63 12.76 4.75 5.57
C PRO A 63 13.99 3.83 5.45
N ALA A 64 14.67 3.63 6.57
CA ALA A 64 15.90 2.83 6.59
C ALA A 64 15.66 1.38 6.13
N ASP A 65 14.48 0.84 6.36
CA ASP A 65 14.12 -0.53 5.98
C ASP A 65 13.53 -0.66 4.58
N TRP A 66 13.68 0.38 3.75
CA TRP A 66 13.21 0.32 2.37
C TRP A 66 13.88 -0.82 1.62
N PRO A 67 13.14 -1.71 0.96
CA PRO A 67 13.74 -2.81 0.19
C PRO A 67 14.48 -2.26 -1.03
N GLN A 68 15.61 -2.88 -1.34
CA GLN A 68 16.43 -2.49 -2.49
C GLN A 68 16.21 -3.45 -3.64
#